data_24250ec2ff83a2c67d135641edd95c87
#
_entry.id   24250ec2ff83a2c67d135641edd95c87
#
_cell.length_a   1.000
_cell.length_b   1.000
_cell.length_c   1.000
_cell.angle_alpha   90.00
_cell.angle_beta   90.00
_cell.angle_gamma   90.00
#
_symmetry.space_group_name_H-M   'P 1'
#
loop_
_entity.id
_entity.type
_entity.pdbx_description
1 polymer ?
#
loop_
_entity_poly.entity_id
_entity_poly.type
_entity_poly.pdbx_seq_one_letter_code
_entity_poly.pdbx_strand_id
1 'polypeptide(L)'
;FAKDYPQIKSVVWVPHPGQAGFEAFGEVLAGKTNPSGRTADTFLTDLTANPTWNNFGNFEYDNVKEFEVDSARGVRFPHFVNYNEGIYVGYRYYETAADEGLIDYDSVVQYPFGYGLSYTSFDEKMGSVAYDAESGTISFDVTVTNTGDVAGKDVVEVYYNPPYTNGGIEKAS
;
A
#
# COMPACT_ATOMS: atom_id res chain seq x y z
N PHE A 1 -16.68 -2.06 -6.11
CA PHE A 1 -17.01 -2.75 -7.36
C PHE A 1 -17.28 -4.23 -7.14
N ALA A 2 -16.32 -5.06 -6.73
CA ALA A 2 -16.54 -6.50 -6.58
C ALA A 2 -17.58 -6.85 -5.51
N LYS A 3 -17.71 -6.06 -4.47
CA LYS A 3 -18.71 -6.24 -3.40
C LYS A 3 -20.15 -6.10 -3.91
N ASP A 4 -20.37 -5.33 -4.98
CA ASP A 4 -21.71 -5.06 -5.54
C ASP A 4 -22.18 -6.17 -6.48
N TYR A 5 -21.28 -7.10 -6.82
CA TYR A 5 -21.52 -8.17 -7.77
C TYR A 5 -21.20 -9.54 -7.15
N PRO A 6 -22.17 -10.18 -6.45
CA PRO A 6 -21.92 -11.43 -5.72
C PRO A 6 -21.53 -12.62 -6.62
N GLN A 7 -21.72 -12.51 -7.93
CA GLN A 7 -21.26 -13.49 -8.91
C GLN A 7 -19.74 -13.43 -9.16
N ILE A 8 -19.06 -12.33 -8.82
CA ILE A 8 -17.60 -12.22 -8.88
C ILE A 8 -17.03 -12.96 -7.67
N LYS A 9 -16.31 -14.05 -7.92
CA LYS A 9 -15.77 -14.92 -6.85
C LYS A 9 -14.30 -14.67 -6.56
N SER A 10 -13.58 -14.05 -7.47
CA SER A 10 -12.19 -13.65 -7.25
C SER A 10 -11.83 -12.44 -8.09
N VAL A 11 -10.86 -11.68 -7.61
CA VAL A 11 -10.25 -10.55 -8.30
C VAL A 11 -8.75 -10.76 -8.28
N VAL A 12 -8.09 -10.65 -9.41
CA VAL A 12 -6.65 -10.74 -9.52
C VAL A 12 -6.11 -9.42 -10.05
N TRP A 13 -5.28 -8.77 -9.24
CA TRP A 13 -4.59 -7.56 -9.64
C TRP A 13 -3.24 -7.92 -10.28
N VAL A 14 -3.05 -7.58 -11.55
CA VAL A 14 -1.83 -7.85 -12.31
C VAL A 14 -1.28 -6.52 -12.82
N PRO A 15 -0.34 -5.88 -12.12
CA PRO A 15 0.32 -4.69 -12.63
C PRO A 15 1.29 -5.08 -13.74
N HIS A 16 1.39 -4.27 -14.77
CA HIS A 16 2.34 -4.32 -15.89
C HIS A 16 3.22 -5.58 -16.00
N PRO A 17 2.71 -6.72 -16.48
CA PRO A 17 3.42 -7.99 -16.44
C PRO A 17 4.58 -8.10 -17.44
N GLY A 18 4.79 -7.11 -18.30
CA GLY A 18 5.77 -7.16 -19.37
C GLY A 18 5.39 -8.17 -20.47
N GLN A 19 6.34 -8.55 -21.30
CA GLN A 19 6.06 -9.41 -22.45
C GLN A 19 5.79 -10.88 -22.07
N ALA A 20 6.45 -11.40 -21.02
CA ALA A 20 6.36 -12.80 -20.61
C ALA A 20 5.50 -13.05 -19.36
N GLY A 21 5.05 -12.02 -18.68
CA GLY A 21 4.34 -12.15 -17.40
C GLY A 21 2.97 -12.80 -17.49
N PHE A 22 2.35 -12.81 -18.65
CA PHE A 22 1.07 -13.51 -18.85
C PHE A 22 1.18 -15.04 -18.76
N GLU A 23 2.36 -15.61 -18.99
CA GLU A 23 2.60 -17.04 -18.76
C GLU A 23 2.49 -17.36 -17.25
N ALA A 24 3.18 -16.58 -16.42
CA ALA A 24 3.10 -16.69 -14.95
C ALA A 24 1.68 -16.47 -14.43
N PHE A 25 0.94 -15.53 -15.01
CA PHE A 25 -0.48 -15.32 -14.69
C PHE A 25 -1.34 -16.54 -14.99
N GLY A 26 -1.13 -17.16 -16.18
CA GLY A 26 -1.80 -18.40 -16.55
C GLY A 26 -1.48 -19.57 -15.60
N GLU A 27 -0.24 -19.67 -15.13
CA GLU A 27 0.17 -20.69 -14.15
C GLU A 27 -0.50 -20.47 -12.77
N VAL A 28 -0.62 -19.23 -12.33
CA VAL A 28 -1.37 -18.89 -11.10
C VAL A 28 -2.83 -19.32 -11.24
N LEU A 29 -3.50 -18.91 -12.31
CA LEU A 29 -4.91 -19.29 -12.52
C LEU A 29 -5.12 -20.79 -12.64
N ALA A 30 -4.15 -21.51 -13.17
CA ALA A 30 -4.18 -22.96 -13.28
C ALA A 30 -3.78 -23.71 -11.98
N GLY A 31 -3.43 -22.99 -10.92
CA GLY A 31 -2.99 -23.55 -9.65
C GLY A 31 -1.60 -24.21 -9.71
N LYS A 32 -0.80 -23.97 -10.75
CA LYS A 32 0.55 -24.51 -10.88
C LYS A 32 1.57 -23.72 -10.07
N THR A 33 1.33 -22.42 -9.95
CA THR A 33 2.15 -21.50 -9.16
C THR A 33 1.29 -20.85 -8.09
N ASN A 34 1.72 -20.91 -6.84
CA ASN A 34 1.04 -20.28 -5.73
C ASN A 34 1.40 -18.78 -5.70
N PRO A 35 0.40 -17.87 -5.76
CA PRO A 35 0.66 -16.45 -5.67
C PRO A 35 1.17 -16.06 -4.28
N SER A 36 2.10 -15.10 -4.24
CA SER A 36 2.64 -14.54 -3.00
C SER A 36 2.68 -13.00 -3.02
N GLY A 37 2.10 -12.39 -4.04
CA GLY A 37 2.04 -10.93 -4.16
C GLY A 37 1.18 -10.32 -3.07
N ARG A 38 1.63 -9.15 -2.57
CA ARG A 38 0.90 -8.32 -1.61
C ARG A 38 0.67 -6.94 -2.22
N THR A 39 -0.41 -6.29 -1.82
CA THR A 39 -0.69 -4.92 -2.25
C THR A 39 0.34 -3.97 -1.66
N ALA A 40 0.90 -3.12 -2.51
CA ALA A 40 1.83 -2.06 -2.09
C ALA A 40 1.11 -0.72 -1.81
N ASP A 41 -0.22 -0.74 -1.89
CA ASP A 41 -1.10 0.39 -1.65
C ASP A 41 -2.33 -0.05 -0.87
N THR A 42 -3.00 0.91 -0.22
CA THR A 42 -4.32 0.71 0.38
C THR A 42 -5.40 0.96 -0.68
N PHE A 43 -6.22 -0.04 -0.93
CA PHE A 43 -7.34 0.05 -1.87
C PHE A 43 -8.62 0.47 -1.15
N LEU A 44 -9.28 1.48 -1.66
CA LEU A 44 -10.46 2.08 -1.04
C LEU A 44 -11.76 1.59 -1.68
N THR A 45 -12.82 1.65 -0.92
CA THR A 45 -14.19 1.46 -1.42
C THR A 45 -14.63 2.62 -2.30
N ASP A 46 -14.21 3.84 -1.95
CA ASP A 46 -14.41 5.07 -2.72
C ASP A 46 -13.08 5.82 -2.84
N LEU A 47 -12.59 5.99 -4.06
CA LEU A 47 -11.32 6.64 -4.35
C LEU A 47 -11.29 8.11 -3.90
N THR A 48 -12.45 8.76 -3.82
CA THR A 48 -12.55 10.16 -3.38
C THR A 48 -12.23 10.34 -1.89
N ALA A 49 -12.23 9.25 -1.11
CA ALA A 49 -11.81 9.24 0.29
C ALA A 49 -10.27 9.27 0.47
N ASN A 50 -9.52 9.22 -0.63
CA ASN A 50 -8.06 9.34 -0.58
C ASN A 50 -7.67 10.79 -0.20
N PRO A 51 -6.82 11.02 0.82
CA PRO A 51 -6.39 12.35 1.19
C PRO A 51 -5.70 13.12 0.05
N THR A 52 -5.07 12.41 -0.88
CA THR A 52 -4.42 13.02 -2.05
C THR A 52 -5.38 13.35 -3.19
N TRP A 53 -6.65 12.95 -3.12
CA TRP A 53 -7.62 13.12 -4.20
C TRP A 53 -7.74 14.56 -4.67
N ASN A 54 -7.84 15.50 -3.73
CA ASN A 54 -8.00 16.92 -4.04
C ASN A 54 -6.69 17.58 -4.50
N ASN A 55 -5.54 16.94 -4.26
CA ASN A 55 -4.22 17.43 -4.64
C ASN A 55 -3.70 16.79 -5.92
N PHE A 56 -4.37 15.77 -6.42
CA PHE A 56 -4.00 15.11 -7.66
C PHE A 56 -4.71 15.76 -8.84
N GLY A 57 -4.02 16.63 -9.54
CA GLY A 57 -4.59 17.35 -10.68
C GLY A 57 -3.56 18.19 -11.42
N ASN A 58 -4.04 18.89 -12.43
CA ASN A 58 -3.23 19.82 -13.23
C ASN A 58 -3.35 21.23 -12.61
N PHE A 59 -2.64 21.47 -11.55
CA PHE A 59 -2.56 22.79 -10.94
C PHE A 59 -1.53 23.63 -11.69
N GLU A 60 -1.96 24.77 -12.21
CA GLU A 60 -1.13 25.71 -12.94
C GLU A 60 -0.85 26.94 -12.07
N TYR A 61 0.34 27.53 -12.26
CA TYR A 61 0.65 28.82 -11.67
C TYR A 61 -0.14 29.94 -12.39
N ASP A 62 -0.51 31.00 -11.69
CA ASP A 62 -1.22 32.15 -12.26
C ASP A 62 -0.45 32.79 -13.44
N ASN A 63 0.88 32.74 -13.37
CA ASN A 63 1.79 33.22 -14.40
C ASN A 63 2.40 32.11 -15.28
N VAL A 64 1.71 30.98 -15.42
CA VAL A 64 2.23 29.79 -16.14
C VAL A 64 2.73 30.08 -17.55
N LYS A 65 2.14 31.06 -18.23
CA LYS A 65 2.51 31.46 -19.60
C LYS A 65 3.92 32.02 -19.69
N GLU A 66 4.49 32.54 -18.61
CA GLU A 66 5.87 33.04 -18.55
C GLU A 66 6.90 31.89 -18.55
N PHE A 67 6.44 30.67 -18.26
CA PHE A 67 7.27 29.47 -18.14
C PHE A 67 6.96 28.44 -19.23
N GLU A 68 6.44 28.88 -20.34
CA GLU A 68 6.16 28.02 -21.49
C GLU A 68 7.46 27.32 -21.97
N VAL A 69 7.40 25.98 -22.07
CA VAL A 69 8.51 25.18 -22.58
C VAL A 69 8.13 24.63 -23.94
N ASP A 70 8.81 25.10 -24.97
CA ASP A 70 8.73 24.48 -26.29
C ASP A 70 9.55 23.18 -26.30
N SER A 71 8.94 22.10 -26.71
CA SER A 71 9.59 20.79 -26.76
C SER A 71 9.16 20.04 -28.02
N ALA A 72 9.94 19.01 -28.39
CA ALA A 72 9.61 18.11 -29.50
C ALA A 72 8.25 17.38 -29.31
N ARG A 73 7.65 17.46 -28.13
CA ARG A 73 6.33 16.89 -27.82
C ARG A 73 5.22 17.93 -27.73
N GLY A 74 5.48 19.15 -28.18
CA GLY A 74 4.59 20.31 -28.15
C GLY A 74 4.85 21.23 -26.95
N VAL A 75 4.11 22.32 -26.90
CA VAL A 75 4.18 23.30 -25.81
C VAL A 75 3.71 22.67 -24.50
N ARG A 76 4.47 22.89 -23.43
CA ARG A 76 4.15 22.44 -22.10
C ARG A 76 4.24 23.58 -21.11
N PHE A 77 3.27 23.59 -20.22
CA PHE A 77 3.24 24.48 -19.09
C PHE A 77 3.61 23.72 -17.82
N PRO A 78 4.38 24.32 -16.91
CA PRO A 78 4.70 23.67 -15.64
C PRO A 78 3.45 23.58 -14.78
N HIS A 79 3.27 22.42 -14.17
CA HIS A 79 2.25 22.15 -13.17
C HIS A 79 2.91 21.94 -11.82
N PHE A 80 2.16 22.10 -10.76
CA PHE A 80 2.64 21.79 -9.43
C PHE A 80 1.68 20.84 -8.69
N VAL A 81 2.21 20.17 -7.69
CA VAL A 81 1.46 19.40 -6.70
C VAL A 81 1.83 19.93 -5.34
N ASN A 82 0.85 20.18 -4.50
CA ASN A 82 1.07 20.62 -3.14
C ASN A 82 0.86 19.43 -2.19
N TYR A 83 1.95 18.95 -1.58
CA TYR A 83 1.94 17.82 -0.66
C TYR A 83 1.46 18.24 0.74
N ASN A 84 0.17 18.59 0.85
CA ASN A 84 -0.42 19.04 2.12
C ASN A 84 -0.59 17.90 3.12
N GLU A 85 -0.59 16.65 2.65
CA GLU A 85 -0.83 15.46 3.46
C GLU A 85 0.30 15.17 4.44
N GLY A 86 1.51 15.68 4.19
CA GLY A 86 2.68 15.39 4.99
C GLY A 86 3.00 13.90 5.01
N ILE A 87 3.08 13.30 6.21
CA ILE A 87 3.32 11.86 6.37
C ILE A 87 2.06 11.01 6.18
N TYR A 88 0.87 11.63 6.17
CA TYR A 88 -0.42 10.94 6.13
C TYR A 88 -0.81 10.53 4.71
N VAL A 89 -0.03 9.61 4.13
CA VAL A 89 -0.23 9.05 2.81
C VAL A 89 -0.30 7.53 2.90
N GLY A 90 -1.20 6.92 2.12
CA GLY A 90 -1.40 5.47 2.10
C GLY A 90 -1.88 4.94 3.45
N TYR A 91 -1.41 3.77 3.86
CA TYR A 91 -1.85 3.09 5.09
C TYR A 91 -1.68 3.97 6.34
N ARG A 92 -0.65 4.79 6.41
CA ARG A 92 -0.42 5.69 7.56
C ARG A 92 -1.56 6.66 7.81
N TYR A 93 -2.23 7.12 6.75
CA TYR A 93 -3.41 7.95 6.90
C TYR A 93 -4.58 7.15 7.47
N TYR A 94 -4.90 6.00 6.86
CA TYR A 94 -6.10 5.25 7.21
C TYR A 94 -6.01 4.60 8.58
N GLU A 95 -4.85 4.05 8.92
CA GLU A 95 -4.59 3.48 10.26
C GLU A 95 -4.68 4.56 11.33
N THR A 96 -4.01 5.70 11.12
CA THR A 96 -4.03 6.81 12.09
C THR A 96 -5.42 7.41 12.23
N ALA A 97 -6.14 7.63 11.12
CA ALA A 97 -7.48 8.19 11.15
C ALA A 97 -8.49 7.25 11.82
N ALA A 98 -8.32 5.93 11.67
CA ALA A 98 -9.13 4.94 12.36
C ALA A 98 -8.83 4.92 13.87
N ASP A 99 -7.57 4.93 14.26
CA ASP A 99 -7.13 5.01 15.66
C ASP A 99 -7.66 6.26 16.38
N GLU A 100 -7.72 7.39 15.67
CA GLU A 100 -8.29 8.64 16.19
C GLU A 100 -9.83 8.68 16.11
N GLY A 101 -10.47 7.65 15.59
CA GLY A 101 -11.93 7.56 15.46
C GLY A 101 -12.53 8.51 14.42
N LEU A 102 -11.72 8.97 13.47
CA LEU A 102 -12.15 9.88 12.41
C LEU A 102 -12.83 9.14 11.26
N ILE A 103 -12.49 7.89 11.06
CA ILE A 103 -13.06 7.03 10.02
C ILE A 103 -13.41 5.66 10.61
N ASP A 104 -14.37 4.99 9.99
CA ASP A 104 -14.59 3.55 10.14
C ASP A 104 -13.74 2.83 9.10
N TYR A 105 -12.66 2.19 9.56
CA TYR A 105 -11.66 1.54 8.70
C TYR A 105 -12.29 0.55 7.71
N ASP A 106 -13.14 -0.35 8.18
CA ASP A 106 -13.76 -1.41 7.38
C ASP A 106 -14.72 -0.86 6.31
N SER A 107 -15.28 0.32 6.52
CA SER A 107 -16.14 0.98 5.55
C SER A 107 -15.35 1.69 4.45
N VAL A 108 -14.16 2.20 4.76
CA VAL A 108 -13.32 2.99 3.86
C VAL A 108 -12.33 2.12 3.10
N VAL A 109 -11.66 1.18 3.78
CA VAL A 109 -10.62 0.34 3.20
C VAL A 109 -11.21 -0.96 2.67
N GLN A 110 -11.01 -1.22 1.39
CA GLN A 110 -11.42 -2.47 0.74
C GLN A 110 -10.37 -3.55 0.84
N TYR A 111 -9.11 -3.20 0.57
CA TYR A 111 -7.94 -4.06 0.75
C TYR A 111 -6.83 -3.23 1.38
N PRO A 112 -6.33 -3.62 2.55
CA PRO A 112 -5.25 -2.91 3.22
C PRO A 112 -3.92 -3.01 2.45
N PHE A 113 -2.95 -2.20 2.83
CA PHE A 113 -1.56 -2.40 2.47
C PHE A 113 -1.14 -3.81 2.93
N GLY A 114 -0.30 -4.49 2.15
CA GLY A 114 0.15 -5.85 2.47
C GLY A 114 -0.89 -6.95 2.20
N TYR A 115 -2.08 -6.63 1.72
CA TYR A 115 -3.11 -7.63 1.44
C TYR A 115 -2.75 -8.53 0.28
N GLY A 116 -3.00 -9.82 0.42
CA GLY A 116 -2.90 -10.80 -0.66
C GLY A 116 -3.37 -12.17 -0.21
N LEU A 117 -3.84 -12.96 -1.16
CA LEU A 117 -4.26 -14.34 -0.93
C LEU A 117 -3.23 -15.32 -1.45
N SER A 118 -3.20 -16.49 -0.84
CA SER A 118 -2.36 -17.63 -1.19
C SER A 118 -3.20 -18.90 -1.30
N TYR A 119 -2.71 -19.91 -1.99
CA TYR A 119 -3.30 -21.26 -2.00
C TYR A 119 -2.89 -22.09 -0.79
N THR A 120 -2.11 -21.53 0.12
CA THR A 120 -1.78 -22.12 1.42
C THR A 120 -1.94 -21.09 2.53
N SER A 121 -1.77 -21.49 3.76
CA SER A 121 -1.81 -20.64 4.94
C SER A 121 -0.46 -20.65 5.64
N PHE A 122 -0.14 -19.54 6.29
CA PHE A 122 1.08 -19.39 7.07
C PHE A 122 0.74 -18.95 8.49
N ASP A 123 1.58 -19.37 9.40
CA ASP A 123 1.58 -18.96 10.80
C ASP A 123 2.87 -18.21 11.06
N GLU A 124 2.77 -16.98 11.56
CA GLU A 124 3.91 -16.14 11.86
C GLU A 124 4.04 -15.95 13.36
N LYS A 125 5.23 -16.14 13.85
CA LYS A 125 5.54 -15.94 15.27
C LYS A 125 6.78 -15.10 15.43
N MET A 126 6.60 -13.92 16.01
CA MET A 126 7.71 -13.06 16.40
C MET A 126 8.36 -13.58 17.66
N GLY A 127 9.69 -13.64 17.66
CA GLY A 127 10.53 -13.94 18.81
C GLY A 127 10.70 -12.75 19.75
N SER A 128 11.66 -12.88 20.66
CA SER A 128 12.00 -11.78 21.58
C SER A 128 12.69 -10.65 20.83
N VAL A 129 12.29 -9.42 21.13
CA VAL A 129 12.93 -8.23 20.60
C VAL A 129 14.11 -7.83 21.49
N ALA A 130 15.28 -7.65 20.89
CA ALA A 130 16.46 -7.12 21.55
C ALA A 130 16.80 -5.74 21.00
N TYR A 131 17.16 -4.82 21.89
CA TYR A 131 17.60 -3.47 21.54
C TYR A 131 19.04 -3.25 22.03
N ASP A 132 19.92 -2.91 21.10
CA ASP A 132 21.27 -2.47 21.38
C ASP A 132 21.34 -0.94 21.35
N ALA A 133 21.52 -0.34 22.51
CA ALA A 133 21.56 1.12 22.66
C ALA A 133 22.85 1.77 22.11
N GLU A 134 23.95 1.00 21.98
CA GLU A 134 25.21 1.54 21.45
C GLU A 134 25.16 1.68 19.93
N SER A 135 24.61 0.68 19.26
CA SER A 135 24.45 0.70 17.79
C SER A 135 23.09 1.27 17.33
N GLY A 136 22.13 1.45 18.24
CA GLY A 136 20.75 1.82 17.92
C GLY A 136 20.00 0.74 17.13
N THR A 137 20.41 -0.52 17.23
CA THR A 137 19.88 -1.63 16.44
C THR A 137 18.81 -2.38 17.21
N ILE A 138 17.68 -2.66 16.55
CA ILE A 138 16.65 -3.57 17.01
C ILE A 138 16.82 -4.89 16.25
N SER A 139 16.80 -6.01 16.96
CA SER A 139 16.93 -7.35 16.40
C SER A 139 15.85 -8.26 16.95
N PHE A 140 15.25 -9.06 16.10
CA PHE A 140 14.31 -10.11 16.45
C PHE A 140 14.24 -11.14 15.34
N ASP A 141 13.77 -12.34 15.69
CA ASP A 141 13.53 -13.42 14.74
C ASP A 141 12.03 -13.51 14.46
N VAL A 142 11.67 -13.84 13.22
CA VAL A 142 10.32 -14.23 12.85
C VAL A 142 10.33 -15.66 12.33
N THR A 143 9.56 -16.53 12.95
CA THR A 143 9.35 -17.89 12.48
C THR A 143 8.10 -17.92 11.62
N VAL A 144 8.27 -18.28 10.33
CA VAL A 144 7.18 -18.47 9.39
C VAL A 144 6.98 -19.95 9.17
N THR A 145 5.78 -20.45 9.43
CA THR A 145 5.41 -21.86 9.27
C THR A 145 4.29 -21.99 8.25
N ASN A 146 4.54 -22.74 7.17
CA ASN A 146 3.47 -23.11 6.25
C ASN A 146 2.55 -24.14 6.93
N THR A 147 1.30 -23.79 7.14
CA THR A 147 0.29 -24.61 7.82
C THR A 147 -0.68 -25.31 6.87
N GLY A 148 -0.56 -25.05 5.54
CA GLY A 148 -1.36 -25.72 4.52
C GLY A 148 -0.56 -26.74 3.73
N ASP A 149 -1.18 -27.27 2.68
CA ASP A 149 -0.67 -28.42 1.93
C ASP A 149 0.13 -28.02 0.65
N VAL A 150 0.13 -26.73 0.32
CA VAL A 150 0.76 -26.22 -0.91
C VAL A 150 2.01 -25.44 -0.57
N ALA A 151 3.10 -25.69 -1.29
CA ALA A 151 4.30 -24.88 -1.18
C ALA A 151 4.02 -23.42 -1.57
N GLY A 152 4.58 -22.48 -0.82
CA GLY A 152 4.34 -21.04 -1.04
C GLY A 152 5.41 -20.18 -0.42
N LYS A 153 5.26 -18.88 -0.63
CA LYS A 153 6.08 -17.83 -0.02
C LYS A 153 5.16 -16.92 0.76
N ASP A 154 5.63 -16.46 1.89
CA ASP A 154 4.97 -15.41 2.64
C ASP A 154 5.79 -14.13 2.64
N VAL A 155 5.16 -13.02 3.03
CA VAL A 155 5.79 -11.71 3.13
C VAL A 155 5.62 -11.22 4.56
N VAL A 156 6.72 -11.16 5.29
CA VAL A 156 6.75 -10.60 6.65
C VAL A 156 6.89 -9.10 6.56
N GLU A 157 5.90 -8.38 7.05
CA GLU A 157 5.91 -6.93 7.13
C GLU A 157 6.21 -6.51 8.56
N VAL A 158 7.23 -5.66 8.72
CA VAL A 158 7.67 -5.19 10.04
C VAL A 158 7.26 -3.75 10.21
N TYR A 159 6.40 -3.50 11.18
CA TYR A 159 5.94 -2.16 11.54
C TYR A 159 6.48 -1.74 12.89
N TYR A 160 6.67 -0.46 13.06
CA TYR A 160 6.92 0.14 14.36
C TYR A 160 6.14 1.44 14.50
N ASN A 161 5.61 1.67 15.68
CA ASN A 161 4.94 2.91 16.04
C ASN A 161 5.93 3.82 16.79
N PRO A 162 6.38 4.92 16.18
CA PRO A 162 7.17 5.89 16.91
C PRO A 162 6.28 6.53 17.99
N PRO A 163 6.78 6.68 19.24
CA PRO A 163 5.99 7.27 20.30
C PRO A 163 5.65 8.72 19.95
N TYR A 164 4.37 9.05 19.99
CA TYR A 164 3.92 10.44 19.94
C TYR A 164 4.17 11.09 21.30
N THR A 165 5.30 11.78 21.41
CA THR A 165 5.73 12.43 22.65
C THR A 165 5.47 13.92 22.61
N ASN A 166 5.49 14.57 23.79
CA ASN A 166 5.35 16.01 23.91
C ASN A 166 6.31 16.75 22.98
N GLY A 167 5.76 17.55 22.09
CA GLY A 167 6.50 18.28 21.06
C GLY A 167 6.68 17.50 19.76
N GLY A 168 6.16 16.28 19.65
CA GLY A 168 5.94 15.62 18.39
C GLY A 168 4.96 16.43 17.55
N ILE A 169 5.28 16.56 16.26
CA ILE A 169 4.47 17.37 15.35
C ILE A 169 3.33 16.53 14.78
N GLU A 170 3.55 15.24 14.62
CA GLU A 170 2.63 14.34 13.95
C GLU A 170 2.58 12.99 14.66
N LYS A 171 1.36 12.46 14.80
CA LYS A 171 1.10 11.10 15.23
C LYS A 171 0.95 10.22 14.00
N ALA A 172 1.55 9.05 14.02
CA ALA A 172 1.38 8.05 12.98
C ALA A 172 1.24 6.66 13.60
N SER A 173 0.35 5.89 13.07
CA SER A 173 0.16 4.47 13.36
C SER A 173 0.65 3.62 12.20
#